data_e8e67f39f0bffb10a44d7bb58ca50f5b
#
_entry.id   e8e67f39f0bffb10a44d7bb58ca50f5b
#
_cell.length_a   1.000
_cell.length_b   1.000
_cell.length_c   1.000
_cell.angle_alpha   90.00
_cell.angle_beta   90.00
_cell.angle_gamma   90.00
#
_symmetry.space_group_name_H-M   'P 1'
#
loop_
_entity.id
_entity.type
_entity.pdbx_description
1 polymer ?
#
loop_
_entity_poly.entity_id
_entity_poly.type
_entity_poly.pdbx_seq_one_letter_code
_entity_poly.pdbx_strand_id
1 'polypeptide(L)'
;MSKPELISFAICPFVQRSVITLLEKDVAFTSTYIDLADPPKWFLDISPFGKVPVLKVDDTVLFESAVINEYLDEVNPPSLQPVDPLRRAHNRAWTVFGQELLFTHYGLYTAADEATFEDRQADLHANLARLEGQLGQGPYFNGEHFSLVDAAYAPLFQRMTILEQRRPLGLVDTPKVTAWSEALLARPSVPASVSEDFTEQFLDYITAKEGYGPDWYRA
;
A
#
# COMPACT_ATOMS: atom_id res chain seq x y z
N MET A 1 6.41 2.79 -26.35
CA MET A 1 5.75 1.73 -25.56
C MET A 1 4.27 2.03 -25.57
N SER A 2 3.42 1.00 -25.64
CA SER A 2 1.98 1.16 -25.48
C SER A 2 1.68 1.64 -24.07
N LYS A 3 0.52 2.24 -23.89
CA LYS A 3 0.02 2.65 -22.57
C LYS A 3 -0.21 1.39 -21.70
N PRO A 4 0.47 1.23 -20.55
CA PRO A 4 0.30 0.04 -19.71
C PRO A 4 -1.12 -0.05 -19.15
N GLU A 5 -1.60 -1.28 -18.96
CA GLU A 5 -2.88 -1.59 -18.32
C GLU A 5 -2.65 -2.22 -16.96
N LEU A 6 -3.19 -1.58 -15.90
CA LEU A 6 -3.13 -2.09 -14.52
C LEU A 6 -4.45 -2.78 -14.17
N ILE A 7 -4.42 -4.10 -13.95
CA ILE A 7 -5.57 -4.84 -13.45
C ILE A 7 -5.67 -4.62 -11.94
N SER A 8 -6.83 -4.18 -11.51
CA SER A 8 -7.04 -3.51 -10.22
C SER A 8 -8.23 -4.09 -9.45
N PHE A 9 -8.17 -3.93 -8.14
CA PHE A 9 -9.31 -4.03 -7.22
C PHE A 9 -9.35 -2.75 -6.38
N ALA A 10 -10.49 -2.11 -6.28
CA ALA A 10 -10.63 -0.72 -5.84
C ALA A 10 -9.95 -0.39 -4.51
N ILE A 11 -10.07 -1.30 -3.52
CA ILE A 11 -9.52 -1.07 -2.18
C ILE A 11 -8.18 -1.79 -1.92
N CYS A 12 -7.54 -2.36 -2.96
CA CYS A 12 -6.30 -3.12 -2.76
C CYS A 12 -5.09 -2.19 -2.49
N PRO A 13 -4.40 -2.32 -1.34
CA PRO A 13 -3.24 -1.49 -1.05
C PRO A 13 -2.05 -1.77 -1.98
N PHE A 14 -1.95 -2.99 -2.48
CA PHE A 14 -0.90 -3.39 -3.42
C PHE A 14 -1.10 -2.81 -4.82
N VAL A 15 -2.34 -2.65 -5.25
CA VAL A 15 -2.69 -1.88 -6.45
C VAL A 15 -2.36 -0.40 -6.24
N GLN A 16 -2.79 0.16 -5.12
CA GLN A 16 -2.62 1.57 -4.81
C GLN A 16 -1.16 2.02 -4.87
N ARG A 17 -0.20 1.25 -4.33
CA ARG A 17 1.22 1.61 -4.40
C ARG A 17 1.77 1.64 -5.83
N SER A 18 1.21 0.81 -6.74
CA SER A 18 1.56 0.86 -8.16
C SER A 18 0.95 2.06 -8.86
N VAL A 19 -0.28 2.45 -8.49
CA VAL A 19 -0.90 3.69 -8.98
C VAL A 19 -0.10 4.91 -8.52
N ILE A 20 0.31 4.96 -7.24
CA ILE A 20 1.16 6.04 -6.72
C ILE A 20 2.46 6.12 -7.53
N THR A 21 3.12 5.00 -7.79
CA THR A 21 4.36 4.98 -8.58
C THR A 21 4.14 5.49 -10.01
N LEU A 22 3.05 5.08 -10.67
CA LEU A 22 2.68 5.57 -12.00
C LEU A 22 2.46 7.09 -12.02
N LEU A 23 1.77 7.63 -11.01
CA LEU A 23 1.51 9.07 -10.87
C LEU A 23 2.81 9.85 -10.57
N GLU A 24 3.68 9.35 -9.70
CA GLU A 24 4.97 9.97 -9.39
C GLU A 24 5.94 9.98 -10.58
N LYS A 25 5.77 9.05 -11.50
CA LYS A 25 6.55 8.93 -12.74
C LYS A 25 5.88 9.64 -13.93
N ASP A 26 4.72 10.27 -13.73
CA ASP A 26 3.90 10.89 -14.78
C ASP A 26 3.64 9.94 -15.97
N VAL A 27 3.41 8.66 -15.68
CA VAL A 27 3.13 7.62 -16.65
C VAL A 27 1.63 7.51 -16.90
N ALA A 28 1.20 7.75 -18.13
CA ALA A 28 -0.19 7.51 -18.53
C ALA A 28 -0.48 6.01 -18.56
N PHE A 29 -1.53 5.56 -17.87
CA PHE A 29 -1.96 4.16 -17.80
C PHE A 29 -3.48 4.02 -17.89
N THR A 30 -3.95 2.79 -18.07
CA THR A 30 -5.37 2.44 -17.91
C THR A 30 -5.53 1.51 -16.71
N SER A 31 -6.67 1.63 -15.98
CA SER A 31 -7.02 0.69 -14.91
C SER A 31 -8.24 -0.10 -15.33
N THR A 32 -8.13 -1.43 -15.19
CA THR A 32 -9.25 -2.36 -15.36
C THR A 32 -9.59 -2.95 -14.00
N TYR A 33 -10.75 -2.58 -13.46
CA TYR A 33 -11.21 -3.08 -12.16
C TYR A 33 -11.93 -4.41 -12.33
N ILE A 34 -11.63 -5.34 -11.41
CA ILE A 34 -12.27 -6.65 -11.35
C ILE A 34 -12.85 -6.90 -9.95
N ASP A 35 -13.85 -7.78 -9.87
CA ASP A 35 -14.30 -8.34 -8.61
C ASP A 35 -13.46 -9.59 -8.27
N LEU A 36 -12.79 -9.58 -7.11
CA LEU A 36 -12.01 -10.72 -6.63
C LEU A 36 -12.87 -11.83 -6.01
N ALA A 37 -14.16 -11.56 -5.73
CA ALA A 37 -15.11 -12.59 -5.29
C ALA A 37 -15.63 -13.43 -6.47
N ASP A 38 -15.69 -12.83 -7.68
CA ASP A 38 -16.05 -13.50 -8.94
C ASP A 38 -15.10 -13.07 -10.06
N PRO A 39 -13.83 -13.52 -10.01
CA PRO A 39 -12.81 -13.06 -10.96
C PRO A 39 -13.08 -13.60 -12.36
N PRO A 40 -13.02 -12.75 -13.40
CA PRO A 40 -13.29 -13.17 -14.77
C PRO A 40 -12.20 -14.15 -15.26
N LYS A 41 -12.61 -15.10 -16.11
CA LYS A 41 -11.72 -16.16 -16.62
C LYS A 41 -10.46 -15.58 -17.26
N TRP A 42 -10.56 -14.52 -18.07
CA TRP A 42 -9.41 -13.91 -18.74
C TRP A 42 -8.35 -13.41 -17.73
N PHE A 43 -8.78 -12.94 -16.54
CA PHE A 43 -7.86 -12.53 -15.49
C PHE A 43 -7.14 -13.74 -14.88
N LEU A 44 -7.85 -14.83 -14.60
CA LEU A 44 -7.25 -16.06 -14.09
C LEU A 44 -6.27 -16.69 -15.09
N ASP A 45 -6.47 -16.48 -16.39
CA ASP A 45 -5.57 -16.99 -17.43
C ASP A 45 -4.23 -16.21 -17.44
N ILE A 46 -4.20 -14.94 -16.95
CA ILE A 46 -2.99 -14.11 -16.94
C ILE A 46 -2.38 -13.89 -15.54
N SER A 47 -3.14 -14.09 -14.47
CA SER A 47 -2.66 -13.92 -13.09
C SER A 47 -2.31 -15.30 -12.50
N PRO A 48 -1.01 -15.63 -12.30
CA PRO A 48 -0.60 -16.96 -11.84
C PRO A 48 -1.18 -17.37 -10.49
N PHE A 49 -1.54 -16.39 -9.66
CA PHE A 49 -2.04 -16.61 -8.30
C PHE A 49 -3.44 -16.03 -8.07
N GLY A 50 -4.13 -15.57 -9.12
CA GLY A 50 -5.43 -14.92 -8.99
C GLY A 50 -5.39 -13.63 -8.15
N LYS A 51 -4.25 -12.92 -8.13
CA LYS A 51 -4.04 -11.73 -7.30
C LYS A 51 -3.83 -10.48 -8.15
N VAL A 52 -4.20 -9.34 -7.59
CA VAL A 52 -3.90 -8.02 -8.11
C VAL A 52 -2.82 -7.33 -7.26
N PRO A 53 -2.04 -6.36 -7.81
CA PRO A 53 -2.07 -5.89 -9.20
C PRO A 53 -1.45 -6.88 -10.19
N VAL A 54 -1.92 -6.76 -11.43
CA VAL A 54 -1.24 -7.30 -12.61
C VAL A 54 -1.03 -6.13 -13.57
N LEU A 55 0.19 -5.96 -14.08
CA LEU A 55 0.51 -4.95 -15.08
C LEU A 55 0.73 -5.62 -16.43
N LYS A 56 -0.05 -5.21 -17.43
CA LYS A 56 0.15 -5.61 -18.83
C LYS A 56 0.93 -4.52 -19.56
N VAL A 57 2.03 -4.91 -20.16
CA VAL A 57 2.86 -4.06 -21.00
C VAL A 57 3.11 -4.79 -22.32
N ASP A 58 2.52 -4.29 -23.40
CA ASP A 58 2.47 -4.98 -24.69
C ASP A 58 1.93 -6.43 -24.49
N ASP A 59 2.69 -7.45 -24.88
CA ASP A 59 2.34 -8.86 -24.73
C ASP A 59 2.84 -9.49 -23.41
N THR A 60 3.44 -8.68 -22.53
CA THR A 60 4.03 -9.16 -21.28
C THR A 60 3.15 -8.83 -20.08
N VAL A 61 3.04 -9.79 -19.17
CA VAL A 61 2.31 -9.66 -17.91
C VAL A 61 3.28 -9.67 -16.74
N LEU A 62 3.24 -8.63 -15.91
CA LEU A 62 3.99 -8.52 -14.68
C LEU A 62 3.05 -8.65 -13.47
N PHE A 63 3.49 -9.33 -12.45
CA PHE A 63 2.81 -9.46 -11.17
C PHE A 63 3.79 -9.17 -10.01
N GLU A 64 3.33 -9.14 -8.77
CA GLU A 64 4.02 -8.63 -7.59
C GLU A 64 4.25 -7.11 -7.67
N SER A 65 3.48 -6.37 -6.86
CA SER A 65 3.48 -4.90 -6.90
C SER A 65 4.86 -4.27 -6.63
N ALA A 66 5.73 -4.91 -5.84
CA ALA A 66 7.09 -4.42 -5.64
C ALA A 66 7.92 -4.54 -6.94
N VAL A 67 7.77 -5.64 -7.66
CA VAL A 67 8.43 -5.87 -8.97
C VAL A 67 7.87 -4.92 -10.03
N ILE A 68 6.55 -4.74 -10.06
CA ILE A 68 5.87 -3.78 -10.96
C ILE A 68 6.44 -2.37 -10.74
N ASN A 69 6.57 -1.93 -9.48
CA ASN A 69 7.08 -0.60 -9.16
C ASN A 69 8.56 -0.42 -9.53
N GLU A 70 9.38 -1.44 -9.33
CA GLU A 70 10.79 -1.43 -9.78
C GLU A 70 10.86 -1.30 -11.31
N TYR A 71 10.09 -2.10 -12.05
CA TYR A 71 10.04 -2.01 -13.51
C TYR A 71 9.61 -0.61 -13.98
N LEU A 72 8.53 -0.07 -13.40
CA LEU A 72 8.03 1.27 -13.74
C LEU A 72 9.08 2.34 -13.46
N ASP A 73 9.84 2.21 -12.38
CA ASP A 73 10.90 3.13 -12.03
C ASP A 73 12.09 3.03 -13.00
N GLU A 74 12.52 1.82 -13.35
CA GLU A 74 13.65 1.57 -14.25
C GLU A 74 13.42 2.10 -15.68
N VAL A 75 12.20 1.95 -16.20
CA VAL A 75 11.89 2.35 -17.58
C VAL A 75 11.46 3.81 -17.74
N ASN A 76 11.22 4.52 -16.65
CA ASN A 76 10.78 5.92 -16.65
C ASN A 76 11.71 6.78 -15.77
N PRO A 77 12.85 7.27 -16.30
CA PRO A 77 13.75 8.15 -15.54
C PRO A 77 13.10 9.52 -15.19
N PRO A 78 13.56 10.22 -14.11
CA PRO A 78 14.63 9.84 -13.19
C PRO A 78 14.17 8.76 -12.21
N SER A 79 15.12 7.95 -11.67
CA SER A 79 14.81 6.90 -10.71
C SER A 79 14.37 7.47 -9.35
N LEU A 80 13.38 6.82 -8.73
CA LEU A 80 12.96 7.01 -7.34
C LEU A 80 13.81 6.19 -6.36
N GLN A 81 14.72 5.36 -6.86
CA GLN A 81 15.62 4.56 -6.05
C GLN A 81 17.01 5.22 -5.92
N PRO A 82 17.72 5.03 -4.80
CA PRO A 82 19.10 5.47 -4.68
C PRO A 82 20.00 4.87 -5.76
N VAL A 83 20.97 5.65 -6.23
CA VAL A 83 22.00 5.18 -7.20
C VAL A 83 22.89 4.12 -6.56
N ASP A 84 23.24 4.27 -5.27
CA ASP A 84 24.06 3.32 -4.52
C ASP A 84 23.36 1.96 -4.37
N PRO A 85 23.99 0.85 -4.81
CA PRO A 85 23.35 -0.46 -4.79
C PRO A 85 23.00 -0.98 -3.40
N LEU A 86 23.82 -0.64 -2.37
CA LEU A 86 23.57 -1.08 -1.00
C LEU A 86 22.36 -0.34 -0.41
N ARG A 87 22.27 0.97 -0.63
CA ARG A 87 21.09 1.77 -0.22
C ARG A 87 19.83 1.32 -0.95
N ARG A 88 19.93 0.96 -2.23
CA ARG A 88 18.82 0.39 -3.00
C ARG A 88 18.37 -0.95 -2.44
N ALA A 89 19.31 -1.84 -2.10
CA ALA A 89 19.00 -3.11 -1.46
C ALA A 89 18.32 -2.91 -0.09
N HIS A 90 18.78 -1.93 0.69
CA HIS A 90 18.15 -1.53 1.96
C HIS A 90 16.71 -1.05 1.74
N ASN A 91 16.46 -0.20 0.75
CA ASN A 91 15.10 0.25 0.38
C ASN A 91 14.19 -0.94 0.03
N ARG A 92 14.69 -1.91 -0.75
CA ARG A 92 13.95 -3.13 -1.09
C ARG A 92 13.57 -3.94 0.15
N ALA A 93 14.49 -4.07 1.11
CA ALA A 93 14.20 -4.75 2.37
C ALA A 93 13.06 -4.07 3.14
N TRP A 94 13.07 -2.73 3.23
CA TRP A 94 12.00 -1.98 3.88
C TRP A 94 10.67 -2.01 3.09
N THR A 95 10.72 -2.09 1.77
CA THR A 95 9.52 -2.31 0.95
C THR A 95 8.87 -3.67 1.25
N VAL A 96 9.67 -4.73 1.42
CA VAL A 96 9.19 -6.06 1.82
C VAL A 96 8.62 -6.02 3.24
N PHE A 97 9.32 -5.36 4.18
CA PHE A 97 8.81 -5.17 5.54
C PHE A 97 7.48 -4.40 5.57
N GLY A 98 7.30 -3.39 4.72
CA GLY A 98 6.02 -2.69 4.55
C GLY A 98 4.88 -3.60 4.07
N GLN A 99 5.18 -4.65 3.32
CA GLN A 99 4.19 -5.65 2.93
C GLN A 99 3.71 -6.47 4.14
N GLU A 100 4.62 -6.87 5.03
CA GLU A 100 4.26 -7.57 6.28
C GLU A 100 3.38 -6.69 7.16
N LEU A 101 3.68 -5.39 7.26
CA LEU A 101 2.84 -4.44 7.98
C LEU A 101 1.42 -4.32 7.40
N LEU A 102 1.28 -4.32 6.08
CA LEU A 102 -0.02 -4.33 5.43
C LEU A 102 -0.83 -5.59 5.80
N PHE A 103 -0.18 -6.77 5.85
CA PHE A 103 -0.85 -8.00 6.27
C PHE A 103 -1.19 -7.99 7.77
N THR A 104 -0.31 -7.47 8.62
CA THR A 104 -0.58 -7.33 10.06
C THR A 104 -1.78 -6.39 10.29
N HIS A 105 -1.81 -5.25 9.61
CA HIS A 105 -2.92 -4.30 9.67
C HIS A 105 -4.23 -4.91 9.12
N TYR A 106 -4.16 -5.66 8.01
CA TYR A 106 -5.31 -6.40 7.49
C TYR A 106 -5.83 -7.40 8.54
N GLY A 107 -4.94 -8.19 9.14
CA GLY A 107 -5.28 -9.13 10.20
C GLY A 107 -5.90 -8.49 11.45
N LEU A 108 -5.51 -7.24 11.77
CA LEU A 108 -6.09 -6.47 12.87
C LEU A 108 -7.57 -6.17 12.60
N TYR A 109 -7.88 -5.48 11.51
CA TYR A 109 -9.26 -5.06 11.23
C TYR A 109 -10.17 -6.18 10.71
N THR A 110 -9.62 -7.38 10.45
CA THR A 110 -10.41 -8.59 10.12
C THR A 110 -10.31 -9.68 11.17
N ALA A 111 -9.81 -9.37 12.38
CA ALA A 111 -9.65 -10.32 13.46
C ALA A 111 -10.99 -10.98 13.83
N ALA A 112 -10.99 -12.31 13.93
CA ALA A 112 -12.17 -13.07 14.24
C ALA A 112 -12.59 -12.92 15.72
N ASP A 113 -11.59 -12.74 16.61
CA ASP A 113 -11.76 -12.65 18.07
C ASP A 113 -10.86 -11.57 18.68
N GLU A 114 -11.13 -11.23 19.93
CA GLU A 114 -10.43 -10.19 20.69
C GLU A 114 -8.94 -10.50 20.87
N ALA A 115 -8.59 -11.73 21.17
CA ALA A 115 -7.20 -12.13 21.40
C ALA A 115 -6.36 -11.94 20.13
N THR A 116 -6.89 -12.35 18.97
CA THR A 116 -6.24 -12.11 17.66
C THR A 116 -6.11 -10.60 17.36
N PHE A 117 -7.12 -9.81 17.73
CA PHE A 117 -7.09 -8.36 17.54
C PHE A 117 -5.98 -7.71 18.38
N GLU A 118 -5.90 -8.05 19.68
CA GLU A 118 -4.87 -7.54 20.59
C GLU A 118 -3.46 -7.94 20.15
N ASP A 119 -3.26 -9.21 19.74
CA ASP A 119 -1.98 -9.69 19.22
C ASP A 119 -1.54 -8.90 17.97
N ARG A 120 -2.45 -8.68 17.02
CA ARG A 120 -2.15 -7.89 15.81
C ARG A 120 -1.89 -6.42 16.10
N GLN A 121 -2.60 -5.85 17.08
CA GLN A 121 -2.35 -4.48 17.53
C GLN A 121 -0.95 -4.37 18.15
N ALA A 122 -0.56 -5.29 19.02
CA ALA A 122 0.76 -5.31 19.62
C ALA A 122 1.87 -5.48 18.58
N ASP A 123 1.69 -6.40 17.61
CA ASP A 123 2.62 -6.61 16.50
C ASP A 123 2.78 -5.33 15.65
N LEU A 124 1.69 -4.64 15.37
CA LEU A 124 1.70 -3.41 14.57
C LEU A 124 2.45 -2.29 15.29
N HIS A 125 2.17 -2.09 16.58
CA HIS A 125 2.91 -1.13 17.42
C HIS A 125 4.41 -1.43 17.46
N ALA A 126 4.79 -2.69 17.69
CA ALA A 126 6.20 -3.09 17.71
C ALA A 126 6.91 -2.83 16.37
N ASN A 127 6.21 -3.05 15.26
CA ASN A 127 6.75 -2.83 13.91
C ASN A 127 6.85 -1.34 13.56
N LEU A 128 5.89 -0.52 14.00
CA LEU A 128 5.97 0.94 13.84
C LEU A 128 7.13 1.52 14.67
N ALA A 129 7.40 0.99 15.87
CA ALA A 129 8.56 1.39 16.66
C ALA A 129 9.89 1.03 15.98
N ARG A 130 9.96 -0.09 15.23
CA ARG A 130 11.14 -0.41 14.40
C ARG A 130 11.33 0.60 13.27
N LEU A 131 10.24 1.02 12.61
CA LEU A 131 10.27 2.06 11.59
C LEU A 131 10.76 3.40 12.15
N GLU A 132 10.28 3.79 13.33
CA GLU A 132 10.72 5.00 14.03
C GLU A 132 12.24 5.06 14.16
N GLY A 133 12.88 3.93 14.47
CA GLY A 133 14.33 3.80 14.59
C GLY A 133 15.08 3.93 13.25
N GLN A 134 14.40 3.72 12.11
CA GLN A 134 15.01 3.78 10.78
C GLN A 134 14.88 5.14 10.12
N LEU A 135 13.84 5.90 10.46
CA LEU A 135 13.59 7.20 9.86
C LEU A 135 14.63 8.23 10.31
N GLY A 136 15.22 8.91 9.33
CA GLY A 136 16.17 10.00 9.53
C GLY A 136 15.48 11.35 9.71
N GLN A 137 16.16 12.39 9.25
CA GLN A 137 15.60 13.73 9.10
C GLN A 137 15.01 13.86 7.69
N GLY A 138 13.91 14.60 7.58
CA GLY A 138 13.23 14.88 6.31
C GLY A 138 11.85 14.26 6.23
N PRO A 139 11.06 14.66 5.21
CA PRO A 139 9.66 14.28 5.09
C PRO A 139 9.46 12.85 4.55
N TYR A 140 10.50 12.22 3.98
CA TYR A 140 10.41 10.91 3.33
C TYR A 140 11.42 9.91 3.90
N PHE A 141 11.26 8.63 3.57
CA PHE A 141 12.11 7.55 4.06
C PHE A 141 13.61 7.80 3.79
N ASN A 142 13.94 8.34 2.62
CA ASN A 142 15.31 8.68 2.23
C ASN A 142 15.69 10.16 2.45
N GLY A 143 15.00 10.89 3.32
CA GLY A 143 15.21 12.30 3.58
C GLY A 143 14.30 13.19 2.71
N GLU A 144 14.89 14.07 1.88
CA GLU A 144 14.14 15.06 1.11
C GLU A 144 13.44 14.51 -0.14
N HIS A 145 13.78 13.29 -0.58
CA HIS A 145 13.31 12.75 -1.84
C HIS A 145 12.38 11.56 -1.64
N PHE A 146 11.20 11.66 -2.28
CA PHE A 146 10.25 10.55 -2.36
C PHE A 146 10.87 9.36 -3.09
N SER A 147 10.58 8.15 -2.61
CA SER A 147 11.16 6.89 -3.10
C SER A 147 10.10 5.79 -3.22
N LEU A 148 10.48 4.65 -3.79
CA LEU A 148 9.58 3.49 -3.85
C LEU A 148 9.20 2.93 -2.47
N VAL A 149 10.01 3.19 -1.42
CA VAL A 149 9.62 2.87 -0.03
C VAL A 149 8.41 3.70 0.38
N ASP A 150 8.43 4.99 0.08
CA ASP A 150 7.33 5.91 0.39
C ASP A 150 6.03 5.49 -0.32
N ALA A 151 6.13 5.14 -1.61
CA ALA A 151 5.00 4.59 -2.37
C ALA A 151 4.46 3.29 -1.75
N ALA A 152 5.32 2.46 -1.15
CA ALA A 152 4.94 1.20 -0.52
C ALA A 152 4.17 1.40 0.79
N TYR A 153 4.49 2.45 1.57
CA TYR A 153 3.88 2.68 2.89
C TYR A 153 2.66 3.61 2.86
N ALA A 154 2.55 4.50 1.88
CA ALA A 154 1.43 5.43 1.78
C ALA A 154 0.05 4.75 1.86
N PRO A 155 -0.21 3.59 1.20
CA PRO A 155 -1.46 2.86 1.34
C PRO A 155 -1.75 2.36 2.75
N LEU A 156 -0.73 1.97 3.51
CA LEU A 156 -0.87 1.55 4.91
C LEU A 156 -1.31 2.73 5.77
N PHE A 157 -0.58 3.85 5.71
CA PHE A 157 -0.87 5.03 6.52
C PHE A 157 -2.23 5.64 6.20
N GLN A 158 -2.66 5.63 4.93
CA GLN A 158 -4.00 6.10 4.58
C GLN A 158 -5.09 5.26 5.26
N ARG A 159 -4.97 3.93 5.24
CA ARG A 159 -5.94 3.04 5.90
C ARG A 159 -5.89 3.15 7.42
N MET A 160 -4.69 3.25 7.98
CA MET A 160 -4.52 3.48 9.43
C MET A 160 -5.22 4.79 9.84
N THR A 161 -4.99 5.88 9.11
CA THR A 161 -5.62 7.17 9.40
C THR A 161 -7.14 7.11 9.33
N ILE A 162 -7.72 6.43 8.33
CA ILE A 162 -9.18 6.24 8.22
C ILE A 162 -9.72 5.49 9.45
N LEU A 163 -9.05 4.42 9.88
CA LEU A 163 -9.49 3.62 11.02
C LEU A 163 -9.28 4.34 12.35
N GLU A 164 -8.19 5.09 12.51
CA GLU A 164 -7.93 5.93 13.69
C GLU A 164 -8.98 7.05 13.83
N GLN A 165 -9.43 7.64 12.74
CA GLN A 165 -10.51 8.63 12.74
C GLN A 165 -11.86 8.01 13.11
N ARG A 166 -12.09 6.76 12.75
CA ARG A 166 -13.32 6.04 13.08
C ARG A 166 -13.34 5.59 14.54
N ARG A 167 -12.25 4.97 14.99
CA ARG A 167 -12.07 4.52 16.38
C ARG A 167 -10.59 4.43 16.75
N PRO A 168 -10.08 5.37 17.53
CA PRO A 168 -8.66 5.47 17.84
C PRO A 168 -8.10 4.24 18.55
N LEU A 169 -6.96 3.74 18.05
CA LEU A 169 -6.14 2.68 18.67
C LEU A 169 -4.73 3.18 19.01
N GLY A 170 -4.39 4.44 18.68
CA GLY A 170 -3.06 5.02 18.86
C GLY A 170 -2.00 4.33 17.99
N LEU A 171 -2.37 3.91 16.78
CA LEU A 171 -1.49 3.12 15.91
C LEU A 171 -0.31 3.92 15.34
N VAL A 172 -0.35 5.25 15.37
CA VAL A 172 0.72 6.13 14.86
C VAL A 172 1.19 7.06 15.99
N ASP A 173 1.63 6.46 17.10
CA ASP A 173 2.13 7.20 18.28
C ASP A 173 3.68 7.21 18.32
N THR A 174 4.30 7.52 17.17
CA THR A 174 5.75 7.65 17.02
C THR A 174 6.04 8.92 16.22
N PRO A 175 6.84 9.88 16.74
CA PRO A 175 6.95 11.22 16.16
C PRO A 175 7.41 11.25 14.69
N LYS A 176 8.41 10.44 14.33
CA LYS A 176 8.94 10.42 12.96
C LYS A 176 8.01 9.67 12.01
N VAL A 177 7.42 8.55 12.46
CA VAL A 177 6.42 7.81 11.67
C VAL A 177 5.19 8.68 11.44
N THR A 178 4.75 9.43 12.46
CA THR A 178 3.64 10.38 12.33
C THR A 178 3.96 11.46 11.29
N ALA A 179 5.12 12.12 11.41
CA ALA A 179 5.53 13.15 10.46
C ALA A 179 5.69 12.58 9.02
N TRP A 180 6.22 11.38 8.89
CA TRP A 180 6.33 10.68 7.61
C TRP A 180 4.95 10.35 7.02
N SER A 181 4.05 9.81 7.83
CA SER A 181 2.66 9.54 7.44
C SER A 181 1.97 10.80 6.94
N GLU A 182 2.05 11.91 7.68
CA GLU A 182 1.48 13.21 7.29
C GLU A 182 2.05 13.71 5.96
N ALA A 183 3.36 13.63 5.78
CA ALA A 183 4.02 14.05 4.54
C ALA A 183 3.58 13.20 3.34
N LEU A 184 3.41 11.87 3.52
CA LEU A 184 2.93 10.98 2.47
C LEU A 184 1.47 11.26 2.11
N LEU A 185 0.60 11.42 3.11
CA LEU A 185 -0.83 11.67 2.87
C LEU A 185 -1.11 13.04 2.25
N ALA A 186 -0.22 14.03 2.50
CA ALA A 186 -0.29 15.34 1.85
C ALA A 186 0.23 15.34 0.40
N ARG A 187 0.92 14.27 -0.04
CA ARG A 187 1.48 14.21 -1.40
C ARG A 187 0.38 13.99 -2.44
N PRO A 188 0.30 14.80 -3.50
CA PRO A 188 -0.83 14.76 -4.45
C PRO A 188 -1.10 13.40 -5.08
N SER A 189 -0.07 12.59 -5.31
CA SER A 189 -0.18 11.23 -5.87
C SER A 189 -0.94 10.26 -4.95
N VAL A 190 -0.95 10.48 -3.64
CA VAL A 190 -1.60 9.57 -2.69
C VAL A 190 -3.12 9.71 -2.72
N PRO A 191 -3.75 10.89 -2.49
CA PRO A 191 -5.18 11.02 -2.66
C PRO A 191 -5.65 10.75 -4.10
N ALA A 192 -4.85 11.11 -5.12
CA ALA A 192 -5.19 10.84 -6.51
C ALA A 192 -5.08 9.36 -6.92
N SER A 193 -4.51 8.51 -6.08
CA SER A 193 -4.34 7.07 -6.35
C SER A 193 -5.57 6.22 -6.05
N VAL A 194 -6.61 6.79 -5.47
CA VAL A 194 -7.87 6.14 -5.08
C VAL A 194 -9.05 6.94 -5.58
N SER A 195 -10.25 6.33 -5.60
CA SER A 195 -11.49 7.01 -5.93
C SER A 195 -11.93 7.98 -4.82
N GLU A 196 -12.80 8.92 -5.15
CA GLU A 196 -13.35 9.90 -4.19
C GLU A 196 -14.12 9.23 -3.04
N ASP A 197 -14.76 8.10 -3.31
CA ASP A 197 -15.53 7.28 -2.36
C ASP A 197 -14.72 6.17 -1.68
N PHE A 198 -13.39 6.21 -1.81
CA PHE A 198 -12.49 5.17 -1.27
C PHE A 198 -12.70 4.91 0.22
N THR A 199 -12.87 5.95 1.03
CA THR A 199 -13.07 5.80 2.48
C THR A 199 -14.36 5.03 2.78
N GLU A 200 -15.44 5.32 2.09
CA GLU A 200 -16.72 4.62 2.22
C GLU A 200 -16.56 3.15 1.79
N GLN A 201 -16.03 2.91 0.59
CA GLN A 201 -15.78 1.54 0.08
C GLN A 201 -14.90 0.71 1.02
N PHE A 202 -13.87 1.31 1.61
CA PHE A 202 -12.97 0.62 2.53
C PHE A 202 -13.66 0.27 3.85
N LEU A 203 -14.42 1.19 4.42
CA LEU A 203 -15.20 0.94 5.65
C LEU A 203 -16.32 -0.09 5.40
N ASP A 204 -17.02 -0.02 4.30
CA ASP A 204 -18.04 -0.99 3.91
C ASP A 204 -17.45 -2.39 3.76
N TYR A 205 -16.26 -2.50 3.11
CA TYR A 205 -15.56 -3.77 2.98
C TYR A 205 -15.20 -4.40 4.32
N ILE A 206 -14.80 -3.60 5.30
CA ILE A 206 -14.48 -4.09 6.65
C ILE A 206 -15.75 -4.51 7.36
N THR A 207 -16.72 -3.61 7.42
CA THR A 207 -17.96 -3.80 8.21
C THR A 207 -18.90 -4.86 7.63
N ALA A 208 -18.74 -5.25 6.36
CA ALA A 208 -19.42 -6.38 5.76
C ALA A 208 -18.91 -7.75 6.25
N LYS A 209 -17.73 -7.81 6.87
CA LYS A 209 -17.16 -9.06 7.39
C LYS A 209 -17.68 -9.36 8.80
N GLU A 210 -17.64 -10.63 9.18
CA GLU A 210 -17.91 -11.08 10.54
C GLU A 210 -16.62 -11.13 11.36
N GLY A 211 -16.69 -10.89 12.68
CA GLY A 211 -15.57 -11.00 13.59
C GLY A 211 -15.40 -9.77 14.48
N TYR A 212 -14.53 -9.91 15.49
CA TYR A 212 -14.28 -8.85 16.48
C TYR A 212 -13.73 -7.57 15.86
N GLY A 213 -12.76 -7.67 14.96
CA GLY A 213 -12.19 -6.52 14.27
C GLY A 213 -13.23 -5.72 13.47
N PRO A 214 -14.03 -6.35 12.58
CA PRO A 214 -15.13 -5.67 11.91
C PRO A 214 -16.16 -5.07 12.86
N ASP A 215 -16.54 -5.77 13.93
CA ASP A 215 -17.50 -5.29 14.94
C ASP A 215 -16.96 -4.06 15.67
N TRP A 216 -15.64 -4.04 15.94
CA TRP A 216 -14.96 -2.89 16.53
C TRP A 216 -15.18 -1.61 15.71
N TYR A 217 -15.21 -1.70 14.38
CA TYR A 217 -15.35 -0.54 13.48
C TYR A 217 -16.79 -0.26 13.04
N ARG A 218 -17.77 -1.16 13.34
CA ARG A 218 -19.22 -0.89 13.12
C ARG A 218 -19.79 0.09 14.13
N ALA A 219 -19.26 0.09 15.34
CA ALA A 219 -19.72 0.96 16.43
C ALA A 219 -19.23 2.41 16.25
#